data_bd58dd22da8e1f0ae0d612cc789647ad
#
_entry.id   bd58dd22da8e1f0ae0d612cc789647ad
#
_cell.length_a   1.000
_cell.length_b   1.000
_cell.length_c   1.000
_cell.angle_alpha   90.00
_cell.angle_beta   90.00
_cell.angle_gamma   90.00
#
_symmetry.space_group_name_H-M   'P 1'
#
loop_
_entity.id
_entity.type
_entity.pdbx_description
1 polymer ?
#
loop_
_entity_poly.entity_id
_entity_poly.type
_entity_poly.pdbx_seq_one_letter_code
_entity_poly.pdbx_strand_id
1 'polypeptide(L)'
;MALSQKLESRHVSMIAIGGSIGTGLFLASGYSISVGGPGGALFAYILMSLIVYFLITSLGELSTYKPSSGSFCDYTTLYVGKSFGFAMGYNYWLNWAITIAAEISAASLVM
;
A
#
# COMPACT_ATOMS: atom_id res chain seq x y z
N MET A 1 -19.69 14.57 7.17
CA MET A 1 -18.74 15.05 8.19
C MET A 1 -17.52 15.57 7.47
N ALA A 2 -17.26 16.87 7.51
CA ALA A 2 -16.05 17.43 6.89
C ALA A 2 -14.85 17.09 7.79
N LEU A 3 -13.94 16.27 7.28
CA LEU A 3 -12.68 15.96 7.95
C LEU A 3 -11.83 17.23 8.03
N SER A 4 -11.41 17.59 9.24
CA SER A 4 -10.53 18.72 9.47
C SER A 4 -9.14 18.40 8.90
N GLN A 5 -8.73 19.10 7.84
CA GLN A 5 -7.39 18.95 7.24
C GLN A 5 -6.35 19.65 8.14
N LYS A 6 -5.81 18.91 9.11
CA LYS A 6 -4.77 19.39 10.04
C LYS A 6 -3.39 18.77 9.79
N LEU A 7 -3.26 17.92 8.76
CA LEU A 7 -2.00 17.28 8.43
C LEU A 7 -1.15 18.22 7.56
N GLU A 8 0.03 18.55 8.04
CA GLU A 8 1.06 19.22 7.25
C GLU A 8 1.81 18.21 6.37
N SER A 9 2.40 18.69 5.28
CA SER A 9 3.20 17.86 4.35
C SER A 9 4.26 17.01 5.06
N ARG A 10 4.88 17.55 6.10
CA ARG A 10 5.85 16.85 6.94
C ARG A 10 5.26 15.62 7.63
N HIS A 11 4.05 15.73 8.18
CA HIS A 11 3.38 14.60 8.84
C HIS A 11 3.04 13.48 7.85
N VAL A 12 2.57 13.86 6.66
CA VAL A 12 2.25 12.91 5.58
C VAL A 12 3.51 12.15 5.14
N SER A 13 4.62 12.85 4.94
CA SER A 13 5.89 12.24 4.55
C SER A 13 6.42 11.26 5.61
N MET A 14 6.34 11.63 6.90
CA MET A 14 6.79 10.75 7.98
C MET A 14 5.92 9.49 8.09
N ILE A 15 4.60 9.61 7.95
CA ILE A 15 3.68 8.47 7.94
C ILE A 15 3.95 7.56 6.74
N ALA A 16 4.18 8.14 5.56
CA ALA A 16 4.47 7.38 4.34
C ALA A 16 5.79 6.59 4.46
N ILE A 17 6.85 7.21 4.96
CA ILE A 17 8.13 6.55 5.18
C ILE A 17 8.00 5.44 6.24
N GLY A 18 7.38 5.74 7.38
CA GLY A 18 7.18 4.76 8.44
C GLY A 18 6.32 3.57 8.03
N GLY A 19 5.29 3.80 7.21
CA GLY A 19 4.44 2.74 6.67
C GLY A 19 5.10 1.92 5.55
N SER A 20 6.10 2.48 4.87
CA SER A 20 6.85 1.77 3.82
C SER A 20 7.94 0.86 4.37
N ILE A 21 8.48 1.19 5.55
CA ILE A 21 9.50 0.41 6.23
C ILE A 21 8.82 -0.61 7.13
N GLY A 22 8.64 -1.82 6.64
CA GLY A 22 8.01 -2.91 7.38
C GLY A 22 8.81 -4.20 7.32
N THR A 23 8.24 -5.28 7.82
CA THR A 23 8.81 -6.64 7.77
C THR A 23 9.14 -7.08 6.35
N GLY A 24 8.40 -6.60 5.35
CA GLY A 24 8.66 -6.84 3.94
C GLY A 24 10.07 -6.42 3.51
N LEU A 25 10.55 -5.26 3.98
CA LEU A 25 11.88 -4.78 3.64
C LEU A 25 12.98 -5.60 4.32
N PHE A 26 12.80 -5.96 5.59
CA PHE A 26 13.85 -6.62 6.37
C PHE A 26 13.87 -8.14 6.22
N LEU A 27 12.73 -8.79 6.15
CA LEU A 27 12.63 -10.25 6.08
C LEU A 27 12.45 -10.77 4.65
N ALA A 28 11.52 -10.20 3.89
CA ALA A 28 11.21 -10.69 2.55
C ALA A 28 12.31 -10.36 1.52
N SER A 29 13.08 -9.28 1.72
CA SER A 29 14.20 -8.94 0.83
C SER A 29 15.30 -9.99 0.89
N GLY A 30 15.64 -10.49 2.08
CA GLY A 30 16.62 -11.57 2.23
C GLY A 30 16.20 -12.85 1.50
N TYR A 31 14.94 -13.24 1.65
CA TYR A 31 14.38 -14.37 0.94
C TYR A 31 14.38 -14.18 -0.58
N SER A 32 13.98 -13.03 -1.06
CA SER A 32 13.98 -12.70 -2.49
C SER A 32 15.36 -12.80 -3.13
N ILE A 33 16.38 -12.34 -2.41
CA ILE A 33 17.79 -12.44 -2.86
C ILE A 33 18.27 -13.90 -2.84
N SER A 34 17.86 -14.69 -1.84
CA SER A 34 18.28 -16.10 -1.74
C SER A 34 17.70 -16.98 -2.85
N VAL A 35 16.48 -16.69 -3.31
CA VAL A 35 15.78 -17.46 -4.33
C VAL A 35 16.11 -16.98 -5.75
N GLY A 36 16.07 -15.66 -5.97
CA GLY A 36 16.23 -15.06 -7.30
C GLY A 36 17.64 -14.58 -7.62
N GLY A 37 18.56 -14.65 -6.65
CA GLY A 37 19.86 -14.02 -6.73
C GLY A 37 19.77 -12.49 -6.68
N PRO A 38 20.90 -11.78 -6.50
CA PRO A 38 20.88 -10.32 -6.37
C PRO A 38 20.40 -9.61 -7.65
N GLY A 39 20.72 -10.14 -8.82
CA GLY A 39 20.28 -9.57 -10.11
C GLY A 39 18.77 -9.75 -10.34
N GLY A 40 18.23 -10.94 -10.07
CA GLY A 40 16.79 -11.21 -10.18
C GLY A 40 15.96 -10.41 -9.21
N ALA A 41 16.40 -10.29 -7.97
CA ALA A 41 15.76 -9.46 -6.95
C ALA A 41 15.74 -7.98 -7.37
N LEU A 42 16.87 -7.43 -7.83
CA LEU A 42 16.96 -6.05 -8.29
C LEU A 42 15.98 -5.78 -9.45
N PHE A 43 15.96 -6.65 -10.45
CA PHE A 43 15.05 -6.51 -11.59
C PHE A 43 13.59 -6.53 -11.17
N ALA A 44 13.21 -7.47 -10.28
CA ALA A 44 11.86 -7.56 -9.76
C ALA A 44 11.45 -6.29 -8.98
N TYR A 45 12.32 -5.77 -8.15
CA TYR A 45 12.06 -4.53 -7.41
C TYR A 45 11.91 -3.30 -8.33
N ILE A 46 12.74 -3.17 -9.37
CA ILE A 46 12.61 -2.09 -10.35
C ILE A 46 11.27 -2.18 -11.07
N LEU A 47 10.88 -3.35 -11.55
CA LEU A 47 9.63 -3.56 -12.26
C LEU A 47 8.42 -3.26 -11.38
N MET A 48 8.41 -3.76 -10.15
CA MET A 48 7.34 -3.49 -9.18
C MET A 48 7.26 -2.01 -8.79
N SER A 49 8.41 -1.36 -8.60
CA SER A 49 8.45 0.08 -8.31
C SER A 49 7.83 0.92 -9.43
N LEU A 50 8.06 0.54 -10.67
CA LEU A 50 7.49 1.22 -11.84
C LEU A 50 5.96 1.04 -11.88
N ILE A 51 5.45 -0.16 -11.62
CA ILE A 51 4.01 -0.43 -11.55
C ILE A 51 3.36 0.38 -10.43
N VAL A 52 3.93 0.35 -9.24
CA VAL A 52 3.43 1.08 -8.07
C VAL A 52 3.46 2.59 -8.32
N TYR A 53 4.51 3.10 -8.95
CA TYR A 53 4.64 4.51 -9.30
C TYR A 53 3.46 4.99 -10.18
N PHE A 54 3.15 4.27 -11.25
CA PHE A 54 2.01 4.62 -12.12
C PHE A 54 0.68 4.53 -11.39
N LEU A 55 0.50 3.52 -10.55
CA LEU A 55 -0.72 3.34 -9.77
C LEU A 55 -0.94 4.50 -8.78
N ILE A 56 0.09 4.86 -8.02
CA ILE A 56 0.02 5.95 -7.05
C ILE A 56 -0.16 7.31 -7.74
N THR A 57 0.49 7.53 -8.87
CA THR A 57 0.33 8.76 -9.64
C THR A 57 -1.10 8.91 -10.14
N SER A 58 -1.68 7.86 -10.72
CA SER A 58 -3.08 7.86 -11.17
C SER A 58 -4.06 8.10 -10.02
N LEU A 59 -3.81 7.50 -8.86
CA LEU A 59 -4.63 7.73 -7.68
C LEU A 59 -4.48 9.17 -7.15
N GLY A 60 -3.29 9.74 -7.21
CA GLY A 60 -3.02 11.13 -6.84
C GLY A 60 -3.79 12.12 -7.72
N GLU A 61 -3.85 11.89 -9.02
CA GLU A 61 -4.66 12.68 -9.95
C GLU A 61 -6.14 12.61 -9.61
N LEU A 62 -6.67 11.40 -9.38
CA LEU A 62 -8.07 11.20 -8.99
C LEU A 62 -8.41 11.89 -7.66
N SER A 63 -7.53 11.81 -6.68
CA SER A 63 -7.74 12.44 -5.37
C SER A 63 -7.67 13.98 -5.41
N THR A 64 -6.94 14.52 -6.36
CA THR A 64 -6.88 15.97 -6.60
C THR A 64 -8.14 16.45 -7.31
N TYR A 65 -8.65 15.67 -8.28
CA TYR A 65 -9.85 16.02 -9.02
C TYR A 65 -11.12 15.91 -8.18
N LYS A 66 -11.23 14.84 -7.40
CA LYS A 66 -12.40 14.59 -6.53
C LYS A 66 -11.95 14.04 -5.17
N PRO A 67 -11.66 14.90 -4.19
CA PRO A 67 -11.26 14.45 -2.87
C PRO A 67 -12.36 13.60 -2.23
N SER A 68 -12.02 12.39 -1.82
CA SER A 68 -12.91 11.46 -1.15
C SER A 68 -12.23 10.84 0.06
N SER A 69 -12.97 10.68 1.16
CA SER A 69 -12.46 10.04 2.38
C SER A 69 -12.34 8.53 2.26
N GLY A 70 -13.06 7.91 1.34
CA GLY A 70 -13.05 6.47 1.10
C GLY A 70 -12.02 6.01 0.06
N SER A 71 -11.29 6.96 -0.58
CA SER A 71 -10.20 6.69 -1.52
C SER A 71 -10.54 5.60 -2.55
N PHE A 72 -9.83 4.47 -2.54
CA PHE A 72 -9.99 3.39 -3.52
C PHE A 72 -11.42 2.86 -3.63
N CYS A 73 -12.12 2.69 -2.50
CA CYS A 73 -13.48 2.14 -2.47
C CYS A 73 -14.48 3.11 -3.10
N ASP A 74 -14.35 4.40 -2.79
CA ASP A 74 -15.23 5.42 -3.32
C ASP A 74 -15.03 5.62 -4.81
N TYR A 75 -13.77 5.69 -5.28
CA TYR A 75 -13.46 5.81 -6.69
C TYR A 75 -13.92 4.59 -7.49
N THR A 76 -13.71 3.40 -6.96
CA THR A 76 -14.17 2.17 -7.60
C THR A 76 -15.69 2.10 -7.67
N THR A 77 -16.38 2.51 -6.60
CA THR A 77 -17.85 2.59 -6.59
C THR A 77 -18.38 3.60 -7.60
N LEU A 78 -17.69 4.73 -7.75
CA LEU A 78 -18.12 5.83 -8.61
C LEU A 78 -17.90 5.54 -10.10
N TYR A 79 -16.72 5.01 -10.44
CA TYR A 79 -16.29 4.88 -11.84
C TYR A 79 -16.53 3.48 -12.43
N VAL A 80 -16.54 2.44 -11.60
CA VAL A 80 -16.70 1.06 -12.04
C VAL A 80 -18.08 0.49 -11.67
N GLY A 81 -18.51 0.69 -10.44
CA GLY A 81 -19.82 0.24 -9.97
C GLY A 81 -19.83 -0.21 -8.51
N LYS A 82 -21.04 -0.26 -7.94
CA LYS A 82 -21.25 -0.57 -6.53
C LYS A 82 -20.74 -1.95 -6.10
N SER A 83 -20.92 -2.95 -6.95
CA SER A 83 -20.46 -4.32 -6.68
C SER A 83 -18.92 -4.40 -6.61
N PHE A 84 -18.25 -3.69 -7.49
CA PHE A 84 -16.78 -3.60 -7.51
C PHE A 84 -16.25 -2.81 -6.30
N GLY A 85 -16.92 -1.71 -5.94
CA GLY A 85 -16.56 -0.95 -4.75
C GLY A 85 -16.68 -1.76 -3.46
N PHE A 86 -17.71 -2.58 -3.34
CA PHE A 86 -17.88 -3.51 -2.23
C PHE A 86 -16.76 -4.56 -2.19
N ALA A 87 -16.47 -5.19 -3.33
CA ALA A 87 -15.39 -6.18 -3.44
C ALA A 87 -14.02 -5.58 -3.09
N MET A 88 -13.76 -4.34 -3.52
CA MET A 88 -12.52 -3.62 -3.19
C MET A 88 -12.41 -3.33 -1.69
N GLY A 89 -13.50 -2.90 -1.05
CA GLY A 89 -13.55 -2.67 0.39
C GLY A 89 -13.28 -3.93 1.19
N TYR A 90 -13.88 -5.05 0.79
CA TYR A 90 -13.65 -6.34 1.42
C TYR A 90 -12.21 -6.83 1.22
N ASN A 91 -11.67 -6.68 0.01
CA ASN A 91 -10.28 -7.03 -0.28
C ASN A 91 -9.30 -6.19 0.54
N TYR A 92 -9.56 -4.90 0.69
CA TYR A 92 -8.75 -4.01 1.50
C TYR A 92 -8.76 -4.41 2.98
N TRP A 93 -9.94 -4.71 3.53
CA TRP A 93 -10.06 -5.21 4.89
C TRP A 93 -9.31 -6.52 5.10
N LEU A 94 -9.49 -7.48 4.21
CA LEU A 94 -8.83 -8.78 4.27
C LEU A 94 -7.30 -8.64 4.19
N ASN A 95 -6.82 -7.78 3.31
CA ASN A 95 -5.39 -7.49 3.18
C ASN A 95 -4.79 -7.01 4.50
N TRP A 96 -5.44 -6.06 5.17
CA TRP A 96 -4.97 -5.56 6.46
C TRP A 96 -5.05 -6.61 7.57
N ALA A 97 -6.08 -7.42 7.59
CA ALA A 97 -6.21 -8.51 8.56
C ALA A 97 -5.06 -9.53 8.43
N ILE A 98 -4.73 -9.93 7.21
CA ILE A 98 -3.61 -10.83 6.93
C ILE A 98 -2.26 -10.17 7.25
N THR A 99 -2.10 -8.90 6.90
CA THR A 99 -0.86 -8.15 7.16
C THR A 99 -0.56 -8.06 8.65
N ILE A 100 -1.55 -7.78 9.49
CA ILE A 100 -1.37 -7.74 10.95
C ILE A 100 -0.90 -9.09 11.48
N ALA A 101 -1.53 -10.19 11.05
CA ALA A 101 -1.13 -11.53 11.46
C ALA A 101 0.30 -11.87 11.01
N ALA A 102 0.67 -11.50 9.78
CA ALA A 102 2.01 -11.72 9.23
C ALA A 102 3.07 -10.89 10.00
N GLU A 103 2.77 -9.65 10.35
CA GLU A 103 3.69 -8.79 11.09
C GLU A 103 3.92 -9.28 12.53
N ILE A 104 2.87 -9.75 13.21
CA ILE A 104 3.01 -10.36 14.54
C ILE A 104 3.86 -11.62 14.47
N SER A 105 3.63 -12.47 13.47
CA SER A 105 4.42 -13.68 13.26
C SER A 105 5.89 -13.36 12.97
N ALA A 106 6.15 -12.36 12.14
CA ALA A 106 7.50 -11.91 11.83
C ALA A 106 8.21 -11.33 13.06
N ALA A 107 7.51 -10.55 13.87
CA ALA A 107 8.06 -10.02 15.12
C ALA A 107 8.45 -11.14 16.09
N SER A 108 7.68 -12.22 16.15
CA SER A 108 7.99 -13.38 16.99
C SER A 108 9.23 -14.17 16.56
N LEU A 109 9.60 -14.08 15.27
CA LEU A 109 10.81 -14.73 14.73
C LEU A 109 12.10 -13.94 15.04
N VAL A 110 11.97 -12.66 15.32
CA VAL A 110 13.12 -11.76 15.57
C VAL A 110 13.42 -11.63 17.08
N MET A 111 12.45 -11.95 17.94
CA MET A 111 12.63 -11.98 19.39
C MET A 111 13.17 -13.33 19.89
#